data_f47a947487fffb6b63ae18848ba2d827
#
_entry.id   f47a947487fffb6b63ae18848ba2d827
#
_cell.length_a   1.000
_cell.length_b   1.000
_cell.length_c   1.000
_cell.angle_alpha   90.00
_cell.angle_beta   90.00
_cell.angle_gamma   90.00
#
_symmetry.space_group_name_H-M   'P 1'
#
loop_
_entity.id
_entity.type
_entity.pdbx_description
1 polymer ?
#
loop_
_entity_poly.entity_id
_entity_poly.type
_entity_poly.pdbx_seq_one_letter_code
_entity_poly.pdbx_strand_id
1 'polypeptide(L)'
;MRHNKKETMKTILLVFLVISSIALSYLITTYQPDYEIFTRKSGQKATEGKDNSALLNFLTPDSIAKTDAGAREEPPVKGSITKVATVNAVKDRGKLKEILSVLAKSESTEARVKSVGAEELFGNNSKEKLTINYSVTLESSLVKSLLFSEENSNVTVEFDAIVLLKEKPDTIYLYKKDDKNYLQITVKEKVYDTVDAIFNENKHEYGKYSLNNKFIYVKEKTDNLMIDEYSIEDVNMNKLARGIFDKKDNIRVSSNNEMTDGYGILKPQGNRIIYTNPSSEDGKEVDATTAVTNAINFLELGYNEDVSYQVTTALEGITILQQTYKDSIVFSKDGSAEIIVEDNTNGIYRLTSPRRISKAYLSSKTLGTYDIERIEYIINYLYKHVELQSVDDIVLGYEKSYNKSKNTCSYVPTWYIKYNDRYVSFKSLKEAVDKGERL
;
A
#
# COMPACT_ATOMS: atom_id res chain seq x y z
N MET A 1 24.46 -9.14 -77.01
CA MET A 1 25.29 -9.12 -75.75
C MET A 1 24.76 -8.36 -74.52
N ARG A 2 23.70 -7.60 -74.64
CA ARG A 2 23.14 -6.87 -73.48
C ARG A 2 22.19 -7.66 -72.57
N HIS A 3 21.68 -8.81 -73.00
CA HIS A 3 20.72 -9.61 -72.22
C HIS A 3 21.39 -10.41 -71.08
N ASN A 4 22.61 -10.92 -71.31
CA ASN A 4 23.33 -11.70 -70.28
C ASN A 4 23.76 -10.91 -69.03
N LYS A 5 24.03 -9.60 -69.13
CA LYS A 5 24.47 -8.82 -67.99
C LYS A 5 23.34 -8.58 -66.97
N LYS A 6 22.09 -8.46 -67.42
CA LYS A 6 20.93 -8.30 -66.51
C LYS A 6 20.58 -9.58 -65.75
N GLU A 7 20.72 -10.73 -66.41
CA GLU A 7 20.51 -12.04 -65.81
C GLU A 7 21.60 -12.36 -64.77
N THR A 8 22.88 -12.08 -65.14
CA THR A 8 24.00 -12.24 -64.20
C THR A 8 23.84 -11.35 -62.95
N MET A 9 23.36 -10.12 -63.14
CA MET A 9 23.14 -9.19 -62.02
C MET A 9 22.00 -9.62 -61.10
N LYS A 10 20.93 -10.22 -61.64
CA LYS A 10 19.83 -10.82 -60.86
C LYS A 10 20.31 -12.01 -60.05
N THR A 11 21.13 -12.86 -60.65
CA THR A 11 21.70 -14.03 -59.98
C THR A 11 22.64 -13.62 -58.82
N ILE A 12 23.48 -12.63 -59.03
CA ILE A 12 24.35 -12.09 -57.98
C ILE A 12 23.52 -11.47 -56.82
N LEU A 13 22.45 -10.73 -57.11
CA LEU A 13 21.56 -10.18 -56.10
C LEU A 13 20.84 -11.27 -55.32
N LEU A 14 20.38 -12.33 -56.00
CA LEU A 14 19.73 -13.46 -55.38
C LEU A 14 20.67 -14.21 -54.42
N VAL A 15 21.90 -14.46 -54.85
CA VAL A 15 22.93 -15.10 -54.01
C VAL A 15 23.27 -14.25 -52.79
N PHE A 16 23.36 -12.92 -52.96
CA PHE A 16 23.59 -12.02 -51.86
C PHE A 16 22.43 -12.02 -50.84
N LEU A 17 21.17 -12.03 -51.31
CA LEU A 17 19.98 -12.14 -50.45
C LEU A 17 19.94 -13.48 -49.69
N VAL A 18 20.30 -14.58 -50.31
CA VAL A 18 20.36 -15.92 -49.67
C VAL A 18 21.43 -15.93 -48.57
N ILE A 19 22.63 -15.41 -48.89
CA ILE A 19 23.73 -15.34 -47.90
C ILE A 19 23.35 -14.43 -46.73
N SER A 20 22.73 -13.25 -46.99
CA SER A 20 22.24 -12.35 -45.96
C SER A 20 21.17 -12.97 -45.08
N SER A 21 20.24 -13.75 -45.67
CA SER A 21 19.22 -14.50 -44.95
C SER A 21 19.78 -15.56 -44.02
N ILE A 22 20.80 -16.32 -44.52
CA ILE A 22 21.49 -17.35 -43.72
C ILE A 22 22.28 -16.68 -42.58
N ALA A 23 22.96 -15.56 -42.82
CA ALA A 23 23.71 -14.82 -41.81
C ALA A 23 22.77 -14.24 -40.76
N LEU A 24 21.61 -13.69 -41.12
CA LEU A 24 20.58 -13.20 -40.21
C LEU A 24 19.97 -14.35 -39.39
N SER A 25 19.67 -15.47 -40.01
CA SER A 25 19.16 -16.66 -39.30
C SER A 25 20.18 -17.20 -38.30
N TYR A 26 21.45 -17.23 -38.70
CA TYR A 26 22.55 -17.63 -37.80
C TYR A 26 22.70 -16.63 -36.63
N LEU A 27 22.64 -15.33 -36.86
CA LEU A 27 22.66 -14.31 -35.84
C LEU A 27 21.47 -14.42 -34.85
N ILE A 28 20.26 -14.69 -35.38
CA ILE A 28 19.06 -14.88 -34.54
C ILE A 28 19.16 -16.17 -33.71
N THR A 29 19.70 -17.25 -34.25
CA THR A 29 19.83 -18.54 -33.54
C THR A 29 21.04 -18.61 -32.62
N THR A 30 22.10 -17.84 -32.86
CA THR A 30 23.28 -17.73 -31.97
C THR A 30 23.19 -16.57 -30.98
N TYR A 31 22.32 -15.61 -31.21
CA TYR A 31 22.00 -14.60 -30.23
C TYR A 31 21.04 -15.21 -29.20
N GLN A 32 21.58 -16.04 -28.32
CA GLN A 32 20.95 -16.30 -27.04
C GLN A 32 21.23 -15.04 -26.21
N PRO A 33 20.21 -14.21 -25.91
CA PRO A 33 20.39 -13.25 -24.85
C PRO A 33 20.76 -14.04 -23.59
N ASP A 34 21.78 -13.60 -22.90
CA ASP A 34 22.23 -14.18 -21.63
C ASP A 34 21.09 -14.01 -20.62
N TYR A 35 20.15 -14.96 -20.59
CA TYR A 35 19.05 -15.01 -19.62
C TYR A 35 19.53 -15.28 -18.19
N GLU A 36 20.80 -15.65 -18.00
CA GLU A 36 21.38 -15.83 -16.66
C GLU A 36 21.53 -14.54 -15.86
N ILE A 37 21.39 -13.36 -16.49
CA ILE A 37 21.46 -12.06 -15.78
C ILE A 37 20.10 -11.70 -15.16
N PHE A 38 19.01 -12.37 -15.54
CA PHE A 38 17.64 -12.02 -15.12
C PHE A 38 17.11 -12.80 -13.93
N THR A 39 17.78 -13.81 -13.47
CA THR A 39 17.56 -14.30 -12.13
C THR A 39 18.32 -13.39 -11.15
N ARG A 40 17.85 -12.15 -10.97
CA ARG A 40 17.93 -11.62 -9.61
C ARG A 40 17.30 -12.71 -8.78
N LYS A 41 18.13 -13.50 -8.09
CA LYS A 41 17.66 -14.33 -7.02
C LYS A 41 16.83 -13.39 -6.16
N SER A 42 15.52 -13.56 -6.17
CA SER A 42 14.58 -13.00 -5.20
C SER A 42 14.89 -13.52 -3.78
N GLY A 43 16.11 -13.97 -3.60
CA GLY A 43 16.78 -14.38 -2.39
C GLY A 43 18.00 -13.50 -2.15
N GLN A 44 17.91 -12.18 -2.36
CA GLN A 44 18.78 -11.33 -1.56
C GLN A 44 18.31 -11.52 -0.13
N LYS A 45 19.03 -12.38 0.60
CA LYS A 45 19.11 -12.34 2.06
C LYS A 45 19.03 -10.89 2.46
N ALA A 46 18.04 -10.57 3.32
CA ALA A 46 18.04 -9.31 4.05
C ALA A 46 19.50 -9.10 4.49
N THR A 47 20.13 -8.12 3.89
CA THR A 47 21.53 -7.80 4.24
C THR A 47 21.45 -7.33 5.67
N GLU A 48 22.06 -8.09 6.56
CA GLU A 48 22.25 -7.71 7.96
C GLU A 48 22.71 -6.24 8.00
N GLY A 49 21.89 -5.38 8.64
CA GLY A 49 22.21 -3.96 8.83
C GLY A 49 21.48 -2.96 7.92
N LYS A 50 20.49 -3.35 7.10
CA LYS A 50 19.62 -2.36 6.44
C LYS A 50 18.70 -1.70 7.46
N ASP A 51 18.70 -0.39 7.43
CA ASP A 51 17.77 0.45 8.17
C ASP A 51 16.32 0.10 7.72
N ASN A 52 15.57 -0.62 8.57
CA ASN A 52 14.20 -1.03 8.30
C ASN A 52 13.21 0.15 8.37
N SER A 53 13.70 1.39 8.48
CA SER A 53 12.89 2.60 8.64
C SER A 53 11.91 2.83 7.49
N ALA A 54 12.29 2.49 6.27
CA ALA A 54 11.41 2.66 5.11
C ALA A 54 10.25 1.66 5.14
N LEU A 55 10.52 0.39 5.45
CA LEU A 55 9.48 -0.61 5.57
C LEU A 55 8.46 -0.22 6.65
N LEU A 56 8.92 0.28 7.82
CA LEU A 56 8.04 0.82 8.87
C LEU A 56 7.20 2.01 8.37
N ASN A 57 7.75 2.85 7.49
CA ASN A 57 7.03 3.99 6.93
C ASN A 57 5.86 3.56 6.04
N PHE A 58 6.02 2.53 5.22
CA PHE A 58 5.00 2.03 4.31
C PHE A 58 3.97 1.11 5.00
N LEU A 59 4.37 0.41 6.07
CA LEU A 59 3.53 -0.52 6.83
C LEU A 59 2.99 0.10 8.14
N THR A 60 2.85 1.42 8.20
CA THR A 60 2.23 2.08 9.35
C THR A 60 0.78 1.59 9.51
N PRO A 61 0.34 1.17 10.72
CA PRO A 61 -1.04 0.75 10.96
C PRO A 61 -2.02 1.92 10.80
N ASP A 62 -3.32 1.60 10.73
CA ASP A 62 -4.36 2.61 10.58
C ASP A 62 -4.76 3.26 11.90
N SER A 63 -4.66 2.50 12.99
CA SER A 63 -5.05 2.99 14.31
C SER A 63 -4.54 2.10 15.44
N ILE A 64 -4.46 2.65 16.64
CA ILE A 64 -4.44 1.90 17.88
C ILE A 64 -5.62 2.31 18.74
N ALA A 65 -6.31 1.35 19.32
CA ALA A 65 -7.44 1.55 20.22
C ALA A 65 -7.26 0.77 21.50
N LYS A 66 -7.78 1.31 22.63
CA LYS A 66 -7.77 0.67 23.93
C LYS A 66 -9.16 0.12 24.24
N THR A 67 -9.20 -1.10 24.76
CA THR A 67 -10.39 -1.71 25.35
C THR A 67 -10.15 -1.88 26.85
N ASP A 68 -11.03 -1.34 27.68
CA ASP A 68 -10.93 -1.44 29.13
C ASP A 68 -11.40 -2.82 29.63
N ALA A 69 -10.89 -3.22 30.79
CA ALA A 69 -11.30 -4.46 31.44
C ALA A 69 -12.81 -4.44 31.74
N GLY A 70 -13.51 -5.54 31.43
CA GLY A 70 -14.95 -5.70 31.65
C GLY A 70 -15.84 -5.10 30.56
N ALA A 71 -15.29 -4.41 29.55
CA ALA A 71 -16.08 -3.95 28.42
C ALA A 71 -16.63 -5.15 27.63
N ARG A 72 -17.95 -5.22 27.45
CA ARG A 72 -18.56 -6.21 26.54
C ARG A 72 -18.40 -5.73 25.12
N GLU A 73 -17.62 -6.46 24.33
CA GLU A 73 -17.56 -6.26 22.90
C GLU A 73 -18.40 -7.34 22.22
N GLU A 74 -19.53 -6.94 21.67
CA GLU A 74 -20.25 -7.82 20.78
C GLU A 74 -19.48 -7.95 19.47
N PRO A 75 -19.31 -9.19 18.94
CA PRO A 75 -18.63 -9.37 17.67
C PRO A 75 -19.37 -8.60 16.56
N PRO A 76 -18.68 -8.04 15.59
CA PRO A 76 -19.31 -7.39 14.44
C PRO A 76 -20.20 -8.38 13.68
N VAL A 77 -21.34 -7.87 13.23
CA VAL A 77 -22.34 -8.68 12.50
C VAL A 77 -22.23 -8.38 11.02
N LYS A 78 -22.10 -9.43 10.20
CA LYS A 78 -22.03 -9.32 8.72
C LYS A 78 -23.31 -8.68 8.17
N GLY A 79 -23.17 -7.75 7.23
CA GLY A 79 -24.29 -7.03 6.62
C GLY A 79 -24.89 -5.95 7.51
N SER A 80 -24.16 -5.48 8.52
CA SER A 80 -24.61 -4.39 9.39
C SER A 80 -23.52 -3.34 9.59
N ILE A 81 -23.96 -2.11 9.84
CA ILE A 81 -23.12 -0.99 10.28
C ILE A 81 -23.77 -0.41 11.53
N THR A 82 -23.19 -0.61 12.70
CA THR A 82 -23.75 -0.12 13.95
C THR A 82 -22.71 0.58 14.79
N LYS A 83 -23.10 1.70 15.39
CA LYS A 83 -22.24 2.36 16.39
C LYS A 83 -22.24 1.51 17.67
N VAL A 84 -21.06 1.11 18.08
CA VAL A 84 -20.85 0.30 19.29
C VAL A 84 -20.61 1.20 20.51
N ALA A 85 -19.71 2.17 20.36
CA ALA A 85 -19.31 3.05 21.45
C ALA A 85 -18.59 4.29 20.92
N THR A 86 -18.36 5.27 21.79
CA THR A 86 -17.32 6.26 21.63
C THR A 86 -16.11 5.79 22.42
N VAL A 87 -14.96 5.72 21.77
CA VAL A 87 -13.72 5.17 22.35
C VAL A 87 -12.55 6.11 22.09
N ASN A 88 -11.50 5.95 22.89
CA ASN A 88 -10.23 6.60 22.65
C ASN A 88 -9.39 5.77 21.66
N ALA A 89 -8.83 6.43 20.66
CA ALA A 89 -7.91 5.84 19.70
C ALA A 89 -6.82 6.84 19.31
N VAL A 90 -5.72 6.34 18.73
CA VAL A 90 -4.67 7.16 18.11
C VAL A 90 -4.63 6.79 16.64
N LYS A 91 -4.66 7.79 15.76
CA LYS A 91 -4.50 7.66 14.30
C LYS A 91 -3.36 8.53 13.76
N ASP A 92 -2.72 9.33 14.61
CA ASP A 92 -1.53 10.10 14.26
C ASP A 92 -0.42 9.16 13.78
N ARG A 93 -0.04 9.30 12.50
CA ARG A 93 0.93 8.40 11.86
C ARG A 93 2.33 8.48 12.48
N GLY A 94 2.72 9.65 12.96
CA GLY A 94 4.00 9.83 13.65
C GLY A 94 4.02 9.00 14.93
N LYS A 95 2.91 9.02 15.68
CA LYS A 95 2.75 8.23 16.91
C LYS A 95 2.59 6.74 16.64
N LEU A 96 1.90 6.36 15.59
CA LEU A 96 1.81 4.96 15.17
C LEU A 96 3.17 4.40 14.75
N LYS A 97 4.00 5.19 14.04
CA LYS A 97 5.39 4.82 13.73
C LYS A 97 6.26 4.72 15.00
N GLU A 98 6.09 5.64 15.95
CA GLU A 98 6.77 5.59 17.24
C GLU A 98 6.44 4.29 17.99
N ILE A 99 5.17 3.90 18.03
CA ILE A 99 4.70 2.65 18.61
C ILE A 99 5.32 1.44 17.89
N LEU A 100 5.30 1.42 16.55
CA LEU A 100 5.97 0.34 15.79
C LEU A 100 7.46 0.27 16.08
N SER A 101 8.12 1.42 16.24
CA SER A 101 9.54 1.47 16.59
C SER A 101 9.83 0.89 17.98
N VAL A 102 8.90 1.03 18.94
CA VAL A 102 9.00 0.38 20.26
C VAL A 102 8.95 -1.13 20.08
N LEU A 103 7.99 -1.64 19.29
CA LEU A 103 7.88 -3.07 19.02
C LEU A 103 9.11 -3.60 18.27
N ALA A 104 9.59 -2.85 17.26
CA ALA A 104 10.76 -3.22 16.45
C ALA A 104 12.08 -3.30 17.23
N LYS A 105 12.20 -2.53 18.31
CA LYS A 105 13.40 -2.53 19.16
C LYS A 105 13.35 -3.58 20.27
N SER A 106 12.21 -4.26 20.42
CA SER A 106 12.03 -5.24 21.47
C SER A 106 12.77 -6.53 21.13
N GLU A 107 13.49 -7.10 22.10
CA GLU A 107 14.23 -8.32 21.91
C GLU A 107 13.33 -9.54 22.16
N SER A 108 13.05 -10.30 21.10
CA SER A 108 12.22 -11.51 21.18
C SER A 108 12.97 -12.64 21.90
N THR A 109 12.32 -13.26 22.86
CA THR A 109 12.84 -14.43 23.58
C THR A 109 12.19 -15.73 23.12
N GLU A 110 10.94 -15.66 22.65
CA GLU A 110 10.18 -16.81 22.20
C GLU A 110 9.08 -16.39 21.23
N ALA A 111 8.85 -17.21 20.20
CA ALA A 111 7.72 -17.06 19.29
C ALA A 111 7.02 -18.42 19.10
N ARG A 112 5.70 -18.46 19.31
CA ARG A 112 4.89 -19.70 19.21
C ARG A 112 3.58 -19.43 18.49
N VAL A 113 3.23 -20.29 17.52
CA VAL A 113 1.86 -20.33 16.98
C VAL A 113 0.96 -21.09 17.93
N LYS A 114 -0.18 -20.53 18.22
CA LYS A 114 -1.23 -21.13 19.03
C LYS A 114 -2.51 -21.25 18.23
N SER A 115 -3.17 -22.41 18.36
CA SER A 115 -4.37 -22.78 17.62
C SER A 115 -5.65 -22.69 18.46
N VAL A 116 -5.58 -22.22 19.71
CA VAL A 116 -6.71 -22.28 20.63
C VAL A 116 -7.15 -20.88 21.00
N GLY A 117 -8.41 -20.59 20.66
CA GLY A 117 -9.20 -19.60 21.39
C GLY A 117 -8.73 -18.16 21.22
N ALA A 118 -8.62 -17.66 19.98
CA ALA A 118 -8.65 -16.21 19.78
C ALA A 118 -9.83 -15.59 20.57
N GLU A 119 -10.95 -16.29 20.65
CA GLU A 119 -12.09 -15.92 21.50
C GLU A 119 -11.76 -15.89 23.00
N GLU A 120 -10.87 -16.74 23.51
CA GLU A 120 -10.44 -16.71 24.92
C GLU A 120 -9.54 -15.51 25.24
N LEU A 121 -8.72 -15.07 24.26
CA LEU A 121 -7.87 -13.90 24.42
C LEU A 121 -8.61 -12.59 24.12
N PHE A 122 -9.55 -12.62 23.21
CA PHE A 122 -10.19 -11.44 22.63
C PHE A 122 -11.72 -11.41 22.81
N GLY A 123 -12.32 -12.48 23.37
CA GLY A 123 -13.77 -12.64 23.54
C GLY A 123 -14.35 -12.01 24.82
N ASN A 124 -15.53 -12.49 25.20
CA ASN A 124 -16.50 -11.86 26.13
C ASN A 124 -16.04 -11.48 27.55
N ASN A 125 -14.86 -11.88 28.01
CA ASN A 125 -14.25 -11.39 29.24
C ASN A 125 -13.12 -10.44 28.86
N SER A 126 -13.47 -9.24 28.45
CA SER A 126 -12.48 -8.29 27.96
C SER A 126 -11.44 -8.01 29.04
N LYS A 127 -10.23 -8.42 28.72
CA LYS A 127 -9.02 -7.99 29.41
C LYS A 127 -8.66 -6.62 28.89
N GLU A 128 -8.05 -5.80 29.74
CA GLU A 128 -7.52 -4.52 29.30
C GLU A 128 -6.46 -4.77 28.21
N LYS A 129 -6.69 -4.21 27.01
CA LYS A 129 -5.84 -4.45 25.84
C LYS A 129 -5.69 -3.22 24.97
N LEU A 130 -4.58 -3.16 24.27
CA LEU A 130 -4.33 -2.25 23.14
C LEU A 130 -4.36 -3.06 21.86
N THR A 131 -5.13 -2.60 20.88
CA THR A 131 -5.24 -3.25 19.55
C THR A 131 -4.75 -2.28 18.50
N ILE A 132 -3.69 -2.66 17.80
CA ILE A 132 -3.12 -1.96 16.65
C ILE A 132 -3.72 -2.59 15.40
N ASN A 133 -4.46 -1.82 14.60
CA ASN A 133 -5.24 -2.32 13.48
C ASN A 133 -4.61 -1.95 12.15
N TYR A 134 -4.67 -2.87 11.20
CA TYR A 134 -4.28 -2.70 9.81
C TYR A 134 -5.51 -2.85 8.89
N SER A 135 -5.56 -2.08 7.82
CA SER A 135 -6.59 -2.20 6.76
C SER A 135 -6.29 -3.34 5.77
N VAL A 136 -5.06 -3.85 5.80
CA VAL A 136 -4.59 -4.95 4.96
C VAL A 136 -4.19 -6.13 5.82
N THR A 137 -4.39 -7.33 5.29
CA THR A 137 -3.83 -8.54 5.89
C THR A 137 -2.35 -8.61 5.53
N LEU A 138 -1.51 -8.80 6.53
CA LEU A 138 -0.06 -8.94 6.41
C LEU A 138 0.36 -10.33 6.87
N GLU A 139 1.48 -10.81 6.38
CA GLU A 139 2.07 -12.06 6.87
C GLU A 139 3.13 -11.79 7.94
N SER A 140 3.17 -12.63 8.96
CA SER A 140 4.09 -12.46 10.11
C SER A 140 5.58 -12.51 9.72
N SER A 141 5.92 -13.12 8.59
CA SER A 141 7.29 -13.11 8.04
C SER A 141 7.77 -11.69 7.74
N LEU A 142 6.88 -10.83 7.21
CA LEU A 142 7.15 -9.43 6.93
C LEU A 142 7.43 -8.66 8.23
N VAL A 143 6.68 -8.93 9.28
CA VAL A 143 6.80 -8.26 10.57
C VAL A 143 7.94 -8.82 11.41
N LYS A 144 8.27 -10.10 11.27
CA LYS A 144 9.45 -10.70 11.93
C LYS A 144 10.75 -10.02 11.50
N SER A 145 10.91 -9.76 10.20
CA SER A 145 12.09 -9.05 9.69
C SER A 145 12.17 -7.60 10.18
N LEU A 146 11.03 -7.02 10.56
CA LEU A 146 10.89 -5.65 11.04
C LEU A 146 10.94 -5.51 12.54
N LEU A 147 10.24 -6.39 13.24
CA LEU A 147 9.98 -6.26 14.66
C LEU A 147 10.85 -7.18 15.53
N PHE A 148 11.58 -8.16 14.97
CA PHE A 148 12.27 -9.15 15.79
C PHE A 148 13.59 -9.59 15.17
N SER A 149 14.65 -9.48 15.94
CA SER A 149 16.03 -9.74 15.51
C SER A 149 16.42 -11.21 15.40
N GLU A 150 15.55 -12.20 15.65
CA GLU A 150 15.95 -13.60 15.64
C GLU A 150 15.07 -14.55 14.82
N GLU A 151 15.77 -15.46 14.11
CA GLU A 151 15.32 -16.39 13.08
C GLU A 151 14.48 -17.60 13.56
N ASN A 152 13.93 -17.64 14.77
CA ASN A 152 13.59 -18.89 15.46
C ASN A 152 12.19 -19.48 15.23
N SER A 153 11.39 -19.05 14.25
CA SER A 153 10.22 -19.85 13.87
C SER A 153 9.96 -19.82 12.38
N ASN A 154 9.98 -21.01 11.76
CA ASN A 154 9.58 -21.22 10.35
C ASN A 154 8.05 -21.15 10.15
N VAL A 155 7.30 -20.69 11.14
CA VAL A 155 5.85 -20.66 11.05
C VAL A 155 5.40 -19.24 10.75
N THR A 156 4.69 -19.09 9.64
CA THR A 156 4.05 -17.86 9.22
C THR A 156 2.58 -17.89 9.56
N VAL A 157 2.04 -16.78 10.00
CA VAL A 157 0.60 -16.54 10.20
C VAL A 157 0.23 -15.24 9.54
N GLU A 158 -0.96 -15.19 9.01
CA GLU A 158 -1.55 -13.93 8.55
C GLU A 158 -2.10 -13.16 9.75
N PHE A 159 -2.03 -11.83 9.70
CA PHE A 159 -2.61 -10.95 10.71
C PHE A 159 -3.09 -9.64 10.11
N ASP A 160 -4.08 -9.04 10.73
CA ASP A 160 -4.60 -7.70 10.48
C ASP A 160 -4.65 -6.85 11.77
N ALA A 161 -4.23 -7.45 12.89
CA ALA A 161 -4.12 -6.77 14.16
C ALA A 161 -2.92 -7.25 14.98
N ILE A 162 -2.31 -6.32 15.71
CA ILE A 162 -1.35 -6.59 16.78
C ILE A 162 -2.04 -6.27 18.10
N VAL A 163 -2.06 -7.23 19.04
CA VAL A 163 -2.71 -7.06 20.34
C VAL A 163 -1.68 -7.13 21.45
N LEU A 164 -1.76 -6.19 22.40
CA LEU A 164 -0.99 -6.14 23.62
C LEU A 164 -1.94 -6.24 24.81
N LEU A 165 -1.68 -7.15 25.74
CA LEU A 165 -2.49 -7.37 26.93
C LEU A 165 -1.79 -6.80 28.17
N LYS A 166 -2.52 -6.05 29.00
CA LYS A 166 -1.99 -5.51 30.27
C LYS A 166 -1.51 -6.59 31.22
N GLU A 167 -2.20 -7.73 31.24
CA GLU A 167 -1.84 -8.86 32.11
C GLU A 167 -0.54 -9.56 31.69
N LYS A 168 -0.11 -9.37 30.43
CA LYS A 168 1.12 -9.93 29.85
C LYS A 168 1.86 -8.84 29.12
N PRO A 169 2.46 -7.88 29.85
CA PRO A 169 3.02 -6.66 29.27
C PRO A 169 4.24 -6.90 28.37
N ASP A 170 4.83 -8.07 28.45
CA ASP A 170 5.99 -8.57 27.69
C ASP A 170 5.60 -9.44 26.48
N THR A 171 4.32 -9.47 26.11
CA THR A 171 3.84 -10.38 25.06
C THR A 171 3.10 -9.63 23.96
N ILE A 172 3.45 -9.92 22.71
CA ILE A 172 2.87 -9.37 21.49
C ILE A 172 2.09 -10.50 20.79
N TYR A 173 0.87 -10.21 20.36
CA TYR A 173 0.02 -11.16 19.65
C TYR A 173 -0.24 -10.64 18.24
N LEU A 174 0.16 -11.40 17.20
CA LEU A 174 -0.24 -11.16 15.83
C LEU A 174 -1.48 -12.02 15.54
N TYR A 175 -2.54 -11.36 15.15
CA TYR A 175 -3.87 -11.97 15.09
C TYR A 175 -4.62 -11.53 13.85
N LYS A 176 -5.29 -12.50 13.18
CA LYS A 176 -6.29 -12.25 12.14
C LYS A 176 -7.64 -12.71 12.67
N LYS A 177 -8.64 -11.84 12.56
CA LYS A 177 -9.91 -12.02 13.24
C LYS A 177 -10.66 -13.30 12.89
N ASP A 178 -10.62 -13.71 11.63
CA ASP A 178 -11.34 -14.90 11.15
C ASP A 178 -10.48 -16.16 11.18
N ASP A 179 -9.24 -16.08 11.68
CA ASP A 179 -8.34 -17.22 11.80
C ASP A 179 -8.38 -17.79 13.22
N LYS A 180 -8.23 -19.12 13.31
CA LYS A 180 -8.07 -19.82 14.60
C LYS A 180 -6.64 -19.74 15.13
N ASN A 181 -5.69 -19.36 14.29
CA ASN A 181 -4.29 -19.32 14.63
C ASN A 181 -3.84 -17.87 14.91
N TYR A 182 -3.00 -17.71 15.90
CA TYR A 182 -2.31 -16.46 16.18
C TYR A 182 -0.86 -16.72 16.55
N LEU A 183 0.02 -15.76 16.29
CA LEU A 183 1.41 -15.82 16.71
C LEU A 183 1.56 -15.07 18.03
N GLN A 184 2.02 -15.77 19.06
CA GLN A 184 2.41 -15.18 20.34
C GLN A 184 3.93 -15.00 20.35
N ILE A 185 4.40 -13.79 20.67
CA ILE A 185 5.81 -13.45 20.75
C ILE A 185 6.07 -12.88 22.14
N THR A 186 6.98 -13.47 22.87
CA THR A 186 7.43 -12.98 24.18
C THR A 186 8.71 -12.17 23.96
N VAL A 187 8.78 -10.99 24.56
CA VAL A 187 9.92 -10.07 24.48
C VAL A 187 10.48 -9.80 25.88
N LYS A 188 11.69 -9.26 25.96
CA LYS A 188 12.32 -8.91 27.26
C LYS A 188 11.68 -7.69 27.91
N GLU A 189 11.22 -6.75 27.10
CA GLU A 189 10.69 -5.48 27.52
C GLU A 189 9.19 -5.56 27.83
N LYS A 190 8.71 -4.69 28.71
CA LYS A 190 7.28 -4.52 28.98
C LYS A 190 6.65 -3.58 27.94
N VAL A 191 6.49 -4.09 26.72
CA VAL A 191 6.02 -3.31 25.57
C VAL A 191 4.63 -2.69 25.78
N TYR A 192 3.74 -3.37 26.51
CA TYR A 192 2.42 -2.83 26.82
C TYR A 192 2.54 -1.50 27.55
N ASP A 193 3.35 -1.41 28.62
CA ASP A 193 3.45 -0.24 29.46
C ASP A 193 3.97 0.98 28.66
N THR A 194 4.97 0.75 27.81
CA THR A 194 5.55 1.80 26.95
C THR A 194 4.55 2.28 25.90
N VAL A 195 3.86 1.35 25.23
CA VAL A 195 2.86 1.69 24.22
C VAL A 195 1.64 2.36 24.84
N ASP A 196 1.20 1.94 26.06
CA ASP A 196 0.09 2.56 26.77
C ASP A 196 0.41 4.01 27.19
N ALA A 197 1.67 4.29 27.55
CA ALA A 197 2.10 5.66 27.83
C ALA A 197 1.97 6.56 26.60
N ILE A 198 2.51 6.12 25.44
CA ILE A 198 2.39 6.86 24.17
C ILE A 198 0.91 7.03 23.79
N PHE A 199 0.10 5.98 23.94
CA PHE A 199 -1.33 6.02 23.67
C PHE A 199 -2.05 7.06 24.52
N ASN A 200 -1.83 7.06 25.85
CA ASN A 200 -2.53 7.93 26.78
C ASN A 200 -2.21 9.43 26.55
N GLU A 201 -1.02 9.76 26.08
CA GLU A 201 -0.63 11.13 25.74
C GLU A 201 -1.25 11.64 24.43
N ASN A 202 -1.60 10.74 23.50
CA ASN A 202 -1.96 11.08 22.12
C ASN A 202 -3.36 10.62 21.70
N LYS A 203 -4.15 10.06 22.61
CA LYS A 203 -5.49 9.54 22.32
C LYS A 203 -6.51 10.65 22.08
N HIS A 204 -7.40 10.40 21.12
CA HIS A 204 -8.56 11.23 20.81
C HIS A 204 -9.83 10.39 20.77
N GLU A 205 -10.99 11.04 20.90
CA GLU A 205 -12.29 10.38 20.80
C GLU A 205 -12.65 10.05 19.34
N TYR A 206 -13.08 8.81 19.13
CA TYR A 206 -13.61 8.31 17.86
C TYR A 206 -14.89 7.50 18.09
N GLY A 207 -15.82 7.55 17.16
CA GLY A 207 -16.90 6.58 17.10
C GLY A 207 -16.34 5.23 16.68
N LYS A 208 -16.58 4.18 17.49
CA LYS A 208 -16.32 2.80 17.15
C LYS A 208 -17.56 2.21 16.49
N TYR A 209 -17.45 1.79 15.26
CA TYR A 209 -18.51 1.18 14.50
C TYR A 209 -18.18 -0.27 14.19
N SER A 210 -19.17 -1.14 14.38
CA SER A 210 -19.16 -2.49 13.83
C SER A 210 -19.52 -2.39 12.34
N LEU A 211 -18.67 -2.89 11.47
CA LEU A 211 -18.87 -2.93 10.03
C LEU A 211 -18.51 -4.32 9.53
N ASN A 212 -19.53 -5.07 9.09
CA ASN A 212 -19.36 -6.46 8.68
C ASN A 212 -18.58 -7.28 9.75
N ASN A 213 -17.37 -7.73 9.45
CA ASN A 213 -16.58 -8.57 10.35
C ASN A 213 -15.51 -7.81 11.13
N LYS A 214 -15.49 -6.46 11.08
CA LYS A 214 -14.45 -5.66 11.75
C LYS A 214 -14.99 -4.44 12.46
N PHE A 215 -14.14 -3.83 13.29
CA PHE A 215 -14.41 -2.51 13.85
C PHE A 215 -13.65 -1.45 13.08
N ILE A 216 -14.33 -0.34 12.79
CA ILE A 216 -13.73 0.86 12.23
C ILE A 216 -13.84 2.00 13.25
N TYR A 217 -12.87 2.91 13.21
CA TYR A 217 -12.79 4.07 14.09
C TYR A 217 -12.92 5.33 13.26
N VAL A 218 -14.02 6.05 13.46
CA VAL A 218 -14.41 7.18 12.63
C VAL A 218 -14.43 8.46 13.46
N LYS A 219 -13.81 9.52 12.92
CA LYS A 219 -13.91 10.85 13.54
C LYS A 219 -15.30 11.42 13.32
N GLU A 220 -16.11 11.51 14.38
CA GLU A 220 -17.50 11.95 14.27
C GLU A 220 -17.63 13.48 14.17
N LYS A 221 -16.72 14.20 14.84
CA LYS A 221 -16.67 15.66 14.78
C LYS A 221 -15.86 16.10 13.56
N THR A 222 -16.54 16.64 12.58
CA THR A 222 -15.96 17.12 11.33
C THR A 222 -15.83 18.64 11.25
N ASP A 223 -15.94 19.31 12.41
CA ASP A 223 -15.79 20.77 12.50
C ASP A 223 -14.34 21.18 12.21
N ASN A 224 -14.18 22.35 11.60
CA ASN A 224 -12.87 22.95 11.30
C ASN A 224 -11.98 22.14 10.35
N LEU A 225 -12.56 21.33 9.47
CA LEU A 225 -11.80 20.72 8.39
C LEU A 225 -11.31 21.78 7.41
N MET A 226 -10.09 21.60 6.90
CA MET A 226 -9.43 22.56 6.04
C MET A 226 -9.24 21.99 4.65
N ILE A 227 -9.50 22.83 3.64
CA ILE A 227 -9.05 22.60 2.27
C ILE A 227 -7.68 23.26 2.16
N ASP A 228 -6.65 22.48 1.87
CA ASP A 228 -5.30 22.97 1.72
C ASP A 228 -4.89 23.00 0.25
N GLU A 229 -4.19 24.05 -0.15
CA GLU A 229 -3.68 24.24 -1.51
C GLU A 229 -2.15 24.27 -1.50
N TYR A 230 -1.54 23.55 -2.44
CA TYR A 230 -0.11 23.40 -2.61
C TYR A 230 0.29 23.73 -4.04
N SER A 231 1.49 24.28 -4.24
CA SER A 231 2.14 24.24 -5.53
C SER A 231 2.49 22.80 -5.89
N ILE A 232 2.63 22.52 -7.17
CA ILE A 232 3.04 21.20 -7.67
C ILE A 232 4.36 21.27 -8.41
N GLU A 233 5.08 20.16 -8.38
CA GLU A 233 6.24 19.93 -9.24
C GLU A 233 6.16 18.55 -9.88
N ASP A 234 6.79 18.42 -11.05
CA ASP A 234 6.93 17.12 -11.70
C ASP A 234 7.98 16.27 -10.97
N VAL A 235 7.72 14.99 -10.81
CA VAL A 235 8.68 14.01 -10.27
C VAL A 235 9.94 14.01 -11.15
N ASN A 236 11.10 13.99 -10.51
CA ASN A 236 12.37 13.93 -11.21
C ASN A 236 12.55 12.55 -11.88
N MET A 237 12.21 12.51 -13.18
CA MET A 237 12.29 11.28 -13.98
C MET A 237 13.70 10.68 -14.03
N ASN A 238 14.77 11.52 -14.02
CA ASN A 238 16.15 11.02 -14.02
C ASN A 238 16.50 10.33 -12.68
N LYS A 239 16.05 10.90 -11.54
CA LYS A 239 16.24 10.29 -10.22
C LYS A 239 15.50 8.94 -10.16
N LEU A 240 14.24 8.93 -10.60
CA LEU A 240 13.41 7.73 -10.63
C LEU A 240 14.03 6.66 -11.54
N ALA A 241 14.43 7.01 -12.78
CA ALA A 241 15.06 6.09 -13.72
C ALA A 241 16.34 5.46 -13.15
N ARG A 242 17.20 6.26 -12.51
CA ARG A 242 18.41 5.75 -11.85
C ARG A 242 18.12 4.84 -10.65
N GLY A 243 16.97 5.00 -10.00
CA GLY A 243 16.52 4.11 -8.92
C GLY A 243 16.04 2.76 -9.43
N ILE A 244 15.24 2.75 -10.50
CA ILE A 244 14.52 1.55 -10.96
C ILE A 244 15.18 0.77 -12.08
N PHE A 245 16.01 1.40 -12.93
CA PHE A 245 16.71 0.68 -13.99
C PHE A 245 17.94 -0.07 -13.48
N ASP A 246 18.13 -1.29 -13.97
CA ASP A 246 19.27 -2.12 -13.61
C ASP A 246 20.58 -1.59 -14.20
N LYS A 247 20.55 -1.15 -15.46
CA LYS A 247 21.72 -0.61 -16.17
C LYS A 247 21.75 0.91 -16.17
N LYS A 248 22.07 1.49 -15.02
CA LYS A 248 22.09 2.95 -14.77
C LYS A 248 22.96 3.75 -15.75
N ASP A 249 24.02 3.15 -16.28
CA ASP A 249 24.96 3.79 -17.19
C ASP A 249 24.47 3.78 -18.65
N ASN A 250 23.43 3.02 -18.97
CA ASN A 250 22.89 2.84 -20.31
C ASN A 250 21.55 3.57 -20.53
N ILE A 251 21.16 4.46 -19.63
CA ILE A 251 19.87 5.16 -19.73
C ILE A 251 19.87 6.05 -20.97
N ARG A 252 18.94 5.78 -21.88
CA ARG A 252 18.68 6.57 -23.08
C ARG A 252 17.37 7.32 -22.91
N VAL A 253 17.33 8.55 -23.40
CA VAL A 253 16.13 9.42 -23.34
C VAL A 253 15.68 9.71 -24.77
N SER A 254 14.40 9.43 -25.05
CA SER A 254 13.77 9.77 -26.34
C SER A 254 13.23 11.21 -26.37
N SER A 255 12.83 11.66 -27.54
CA SER A 255 12.21 12.99 -27.73
C SER A 255 10.90 13.19 -26.94
N ASN A 256 10.24 12.09 -26.51
CA ASN A 256 8.99 12.13 -25.75
C ASN A 256 9.20 12.01 -24.23
N ASN A 257 10.42 12.28 -23.74
CA ASN A 257 10.80 12.06 -22.33
C ASN A 257 10.63 10.60 -21.87
N GLU A 258 10.65 9.68 -22.80
CA GLU A 258 10.67 8.25 -22.52
C GLU A 258 12.11 7.81 -22.25
N MET A 259 12.33 7.09 -21.17
CA MET A 259 13.63 6.61 -20.74
C MET A 259 13.68 5.08 -20.80
N THR A 260 14.82 4.54 -21.22
CA THR A 260 15.03 3.07 -21.24
C THR A 260 16.50 2.75 -20.99
N ASP A 261 16.73 1.62 -20.34
CA ASP A 261 18.06 0.98 -20.21
C ASP A 261 18.27 -0.18 -21.21
N GLY A 262 17.30 -0.38 -22.12
CA GLY A 262 17.25 -1.46 -23.09
C GLY A 262 16.37 -2.65 -22.67
N TYR A 263 15.92 -2.71 -21.42
CA TYR A 263 15.03 -3.74 -20.87
C TYR A 263 13.72 -3.14 -20.39
N GLY A 264 13.80 -2.16 -19.49
CA GLY A 264 12.67 -1.42 -18.99
C GLY A 264 12.42 -0.13 -19.77
N ILE A 265 11.16 0.33 -19.74
CA ILE A 265 10.71 1.59 -20.31
C ILE A 265 10.00 2.39 -19.23
N LEU A 266 10.45 3.62 -19.01
CA LEU A 266 9.84 4.58 -18.09
C LEU A 266 9.32 5.77 -18.89
N LYS A 267 8.02 6.05 -18.84
CA LYS A 267 7.42 7.13 -19.63
C LYS A 267 6.35 7.91 -18.87
N PRO A 268 6.22 9.23 -19.10
CA PRO A 268 5.08 10.00 -18.62
C PRO A 268 3.83 9.70 -19.46
N GLN A 269 2.70 9.48 -18.80
CA GLN A 269 1.40 9.29 -19.45
C GLN A 269 0.32 10.08 -18.68
N GLY A 270 -0.09 11.21 -19.19
CA GLY A 270 -1.02 12.11 -18.51
C GLY A 270 -0.47 12.60 -17.17
N ASN A 271 -1.19 12.36 -16.08
CA ASN A 271 -0.76 12.70 -14.72
C ASN A 271 0.02 11.57 -14.02
N ARG A 272 0.39 10.52 -14.75
CA ARG A 272 1.09 9.34 -14.23
C ARG A 272 2.44 9.15 -14.90
N ILE A 273 3.31 8.41 -14.25
CA ILE A 273 4.51 7.82 -14.79
C ILE A 273 4.28 6.32 -14.83
N ILE A 274 4.61 5.70 -15.95
CA ILE A 274 4.49 4.25 -16.11
C ILE A 274 5.89 3.70 -16.40
N TYR A 275 6.30 2.72 -15.60
CA TYR A 275 7.41 1.83 -15.89
C TYR A 275 6.85 0.49 -16.38
N THR A 276 7.47 -0.08 -17.38
CA THR A 276 7.19 -1.45 -17.84
C THR A 276 8.50 -2.18 -18.13
N ASN A 277 8.57 -3.45 -17.77
CA ASN A 277 9.64 -4.36 -18.13
C ASN A 277 9.02 -5.57 -18.84
N PRO A 278 8.93 -5.56 -20.19
CA PRO A 278 8.30 -6.65 -20.95
C PRO A 278 8.97 -8.00 -20.74
N SER A 279 10.28 -8.00 -20.43
CA SER A 279 11.04 -9.25 -20.21
C SER A 279 10.60 -9.99 -18.93
N SER A 280 9.96 -9.31 -18.01
CA SER A 280 9.50 -9.87 -16.72
C SER A 280 8.00 -10.19 -16.71
N GLU A 281 7.24 -9.88 -17.76
CA GLU A 281 5.77 -9.99 -17.76
C GLU A 281 5.26 -11.45 -17.70
N ASP A 282 5.99 -12.40 -18.25
CA ASP A 282 5.57 -13.82 -18.35
C ASP A 282 5.83 -14.66 -17.07
N GLY A 283 6.15 -14.03 -15.94
CA GLY A 283 6.39 -14.72 -14.66
C GLY A 283 5.09 -15.17 -13.99
N LYS A 284 5.20 -16.12 -13.04
CA LYS A 284 4.09 -16.46 -12.15
C LYS A 284 3.93 -15.37 -11.10
N GLU A 285 2.70 -15.10 -10.67
CA GLU A 285 2.42 -14.20 -9.56
C GLU A 285 3.19 -14.66 -8.31
N VAL A 286 3.72 -13.71 -7.56
CA VAL A 286 4.33 -13.93 -6.25
C VAL A 286 3.28 -13.74 -5.16
N ASP A 287 3.50 -14.35 -3.99
CA ASP A 287 2.60 -14.13 -2.85
C ASP A 287 2.57 -12.66 -2.42
N ALA A 288 1.51 -12.28 -1.71
CA ALA A 288 1.26 -10.89 -1.30
C ALA A 288 2.41 -10.29 -0.46
N THR A 289 3.03 -11.08 0.42
CA THR A 289 4.14 -10.63 1.26
C THR A 289 5.39 -10.33 0.44
N THR A 290 5.70 -11.21 -0.50
CA THR A 290 6.81 -11.03 -1.44
C THR A 290 6.57 -9.80 -2.32
N ALA A 291 5.34 -9.63 -2.85
CA ALA A 291 4.98 -8.47 -3.66
C ALA A 291 5.16 -7.16 -2.88
N VAL A 292 4.67 -7.07 -1.64
CA VAL A 292 4.85 -5.89 -0.78
C VAL A 292 6.33 -5.60 -0.52
N THR A 293 7.10 -6.63 -0.17
CA THR A 293 8.54 -6.47 0.12
C THR A 293 9.30 -5.97 -1.11
N ASN A 294 9.04 -6.55 -2.27
CA ASN A 294 9.66 -6.16 -3.52
C ASN A 294 9.26 -4.75 -3.93
N ALA A 295 7.98 -4.38 -3.79
CA ALA A 295 7.48 -3.05 -4.07
C ALA A 295 8.17 -1.99 -3.20
N ILE A 296 8.28 -2.22 -1.90
CA ILE A 296 8.94 -1.29 -0.97
C ILE A 296 10.42 -1.13 -1.31
N ASN A 297 11.15 -2.23 -1.48
CA ASN A 297 12.55 -2.20 -1.86
C ASN A 297 12.79 -1.47 -3.20
N PHE A 298 11.88 -1.64 -4.15
CA PHE A 298 11.94 -0.98 -5.46
C PHE A 298 11.72 0.53 -5.34
N LEU A 299 10.77 0.95 -4.51
CA LEU A 299 10.44 2.36 -4.31
C LEU A 299 11.49 3.11 -3.50
N GLU A 300 12.16 2.46 -2.53
CA GLU A 300 13.27 3.06 -1.78
C GLU A 300 14.39 3.56 -2.69
N LEU A 301 14.62 2.91 -3.82
CA LEU A 301 15.71 3.24 -4.72
C LEU A 301 15.52 4.55 -5.50
N GLY A 302 14.29 5.02 -5.67
CA GLY A 302 14.04 6.14 -6.57
C GLY A 302 12.95 7.12 -6.18
N TYR A 303 12.16 6.84 -5.13
CA TYR A 303 11.00 7.67 -4.82
C TYR A 303 11.34 8.86 -3.90
N ASN A 304 10.49 9.89 -3.94
CA ASN A 304 10.72 11.12 -3.20
C ASN A 304 10.27 10.98 -1.73
N GLU A 305 11.15 11.32 -0.78
CA GLU A 305 10.90 11.27 0.65
C GLU A 305 9.87 12.29 1.15
N ASP A 306 9.58 13.32 0.34
CA ASP A 306 8.67 14.41 0.73
C ASP A 306 7.18 14.01 0.76
N VAL A 307 6.83 12.82 0.25
CA VAL A 307 5.45 12.33 0.16
C VAL A 307 5.34 10.99 0.87
N SER A 308 4.46 10.93 1.87
CA SER A 308 4.20 9.69 2.61
C SER A 308 3.19 8.81 1.89
N TYR A 309 3.46 7.51 1.86
CA TYR A 309 2.57 6.48 1.32
C TYR A 309 2.34 5.38 2.35
N GLN A 310 1.24 4.67 2.21
CA GLN A 310 0.86 3.50 3.02
C GLN A 310 0.39 2.39 2.11
N VAL A 311 0.76 1.16 2.39
CA VAL A 311 0.19 -0.02 1.73
C VAL A 311 -1.28 -0.14 2.12
N THR A 312 -2.17 -0.11 1.12
CA THR A 312 -3.63 -0.24 1.30
C THR A 312 -4.19 -1.48 0.63
N THR A 313 -3.41 -2.12 -0.23
CA THR A 313 -3.77 -3.38 -0.88
C THR A 313 -2.51 -4.23 -1.06
N ALA A 314 -2.59 -5.46 -0.62
CA ALA A 314 -1.56 -6.48 -0.77
C ALA A 314 -2.24 -7.75 -1.31
N LEU A 315 -2.01 -8.05 -2.58
CA LEU A 315 -2.53 -9.22 -3.28
C LEU A 315 -1.37 -9.99 -3.92
N GLU A 316 -1.64 -11.19 -4.39
CA GLU A 316 -0.68 -11.93 -5.22
C GLU A 316 -0.24 -11.06 -6.40
N GLY A 317 1.06 -10.82 -6.52
CA GLY A 317 1.67 -10.02 -7.58
C GLY A 317 1.29 -8.52 -7.61
N ILE A 318 0.47 -7.99 -6.70
CA ILE A 318 0.03 -6.59 -6.75
C ILE A 318 0.14 -5.92 -5.39
N THR A 319 0.82 -4.79 -5.36
CA THR A 319 0.87 -3.90 -4.19
C THR A 319 0.38 -2.51 -4.57
N ILE A 320 -0.59 -1.98 -3.81
CA ILE A 320 -1.06 -0.61 -3.97
C ILE A 320 -0.69 0.18 -2.72
N LEU A 321 0.02 1.28 -2.95
CA LEU A 321 0.36 2.24 -1.92
C LEU A 321 -0.43 3.53 -2.16
N GLN A 322 -1.15 3.97 -1.15
CA GLN A 322 -1.93 5.18 -1.19
C GLN A 322 -1.18 6.32 -0.50
N GLN A 323 -1.20 7.49 -1.12
CA GLN A 323 -0.66 8.70 -0.49
C GLN A 323 -1.37 8.98 0.82
N THR A 324 -0.64 9.51 1.80
CA THR A 324 -1.23 9.99 3.05
C THR A 324 -0.96 11.48 3.26
N TYR A 325 -1.88 12.15 3.92
CA TYR A 325 -1.82 13.57 4.23
C TYR A 325 -2.56 13.84 5.55
N LYS A 326 -1.92 14.53 6.50
CA LYS A 326 -2.50 14.80 7.84
C LYS A 326 -3.17 13.55 8.44
N ASP A 327 -2.41 12.45 8.51
CA ASP A 327 -2.82 11.16 9.08
C ASP A 327 -4.01 10.47 8.42
N SER A 328 -4.42 10.96 7.25
CA SER A 328 -5.53 10.38 6.48
C SER A 328 -5.07 9.96 5.09
N ILE A 329 -5.77 8.99 4.52
CA ILE A 329 -5.55 8.51 3.16
C ILE A 329 -6.00 9.56 2.16
N VAL A 330 -5.22 9.72 1.10
CA VAL A 330 -5.51 10.63 -0.02
C VAL A 330 -5.95 9.82 -1.22
N PHE A 331 -7.04 10.23 -1.83
CA PHE A 331 -7.58 9.65 -3.07
C PHE A 331 -7.55 10.68 -4.19
N SER A 332 -7.61 10.21 -5.43
CA SER A 332 -7.73 11.08 -6.61
C SER A 332 -8.49 10.37 -7.71
N LYS A 333 -9.29 11.11 -8.48
CA LYS A 333 -10.06 10.55 -9.60
C LYS A 333 -9.19 10.07 -10.76
N ASP A 334 -7.99 10.61 -10.87
CA ASP A 334 -7.04 10.30 -11.95
C ASP A 334 -5.92 9.35 -11.50
N GLY A 335 -6.01 8.79 -10.28
CA GLY A 335 -5.02 7.90 -9.70
C GLY A 335 -3.68 8.56 -9.36
N SER A 336 -3.66 9.90 -9.26
CA SER A 336 -2.44 10.66 -8.93
C SER A 336 -2.10 10.69 -7.43
N ALA A 337 -2.83 9.94 -6.61
CA ALA A 337 -2.56 9.76 -5.19
C ALA A 337 -2.15 8.31 -4.86
N GLU A 338 -1.92 7.46 -5.86
CA GLU A 338 -1.60 6.05 -5.66
C GLU A 338 -0.36 5.62 -6.45
N ILE A 339 0.34 4.63 -5.91
CA ILE A 339 1.40 3.90 -6.58
C ILE A 339 0.94 2.45 -6.68
N ILE A 340 0.96 1.89 -7.89
CA ILE A 340 0.63 0.49 -8.14
C ILE A 340 1.91 -0.19 -8.63
N VAL A 341 2.29 -1.27 -7.97
CA VAL A 341 3.44 -2.12 -8.34
C VAL A 341 2.90 -3.49 -8.67
N GLU A 342 3.21 -3.96 -9.86
CA GLU A 342 2.88 -5.30 -10.34
C GLU A 342 4.16 -6.12 -10.45
N ASP A 343 4.19 -7.27 -9.78
CA ASP A 343 5.36 -8.11 -9.56
C ASP A 343 5.06 -9.60 -9.85
N ASN A 344 6.08 -10.34 -10.23
CA ASN A 344 6.00 -11.78 -10.44
C ASN A 344 7.36 -12.45 -10.16
N THR A 345 7.48 -13.75 -10.42
CA THR A 345 8.73 -14.50 -10.18
C THR A 345 9.94 -13.99 -10.98
N ASN A 346 9.72 -13.20 -12.04
CA ASN A 346 10.77 -12.59 -12.85
C ASN A 346 11.11 -11.16 -12.37
N GLY A 347 10.41 -10.66 -11.34
CA GLY A 347 10.59 -9.32 -10.75
C GLY A 347 9.48 -8.33 -11.14
N ILE A 348 9.65 -7.10 -10.72
CA ILE A 348 8.68 -6.04 -11.00
C ILE A 348 8.63 -5.75 -12.50
N TYR A 349 7.47 -6.01 -13.11
CA TYR A 349 7.27 -5.79 -14.53
C TYR A 349 6.48 -4.51 -14.84
N ARG A 350 5.76 -3.95 -13.84
CA ARG A 350 5.04 -2.70 -14.03
C ARG A 350 5.00 -1.86 -12.75
N LEU A 351 5.20 -0.53 -12.93
CA LEU A 351 4.94 0.48 -11.92
C LEU A 351 4.07 1.56 -12.54
N THR A 352 3.02 1.95 -11.83
CA THR A 352 2.24 3.16 -12.12
C THR A 352 2.35 4.10 -10.93
N SER A 353 2.80 5.31 -11.14
CA SER A 353 3.00 6.28 -10.06
C SER A 353 2.56 7.70 -10.45
N PRO A 354 2.30 8.60 -9.50
CA PRO A 354 2.02 10.00 -9.79
C PRO A 354 3.17 10.68 -10.53
N ARG A 355 2.85 11.47 -11.55
CA ARG A 355 3.82 12.34 -12.23
C ARG A 355 4.09 13.61 -11.46
N ARG A 356 3.11 14.08 -10.67
CA ARG A 356 3.17 15.36 -9.98
C ARG A 356 3.00 15.16 -8.48
N ILE A 357 3.82 15.86 -7.74
CA ILE A 357 3.79 15.87 -6.28
C ILE A 357 3.52 17.27 -5.76
N SER A 358 2.93 17.33 -4.57
CA SER A 358 2.77 18.58 -3.82
C SER A 358 4.12 19.05 -3.33
N LYS A 359 4.42 20.36 -3.45
CA LYS A 359 5.70 20.91 -3.02
C LYS A 359 5.56 21.88 -1.86
N ALA A 360 5.09 23.06 -2.13
CA ALA A 360 5.02 24.12 -1.14
C ALA A 360 3.56 24.44 -0.80
N TYR A 361 3.29 24.55 0.50
CA TYR A 361 2.01 25.04 0.99
C TYR A 361 1.76 26.48 0.55
N LEU A 362 0.56 26.75 0.07
CA LEU A 362 0.15 28.06 -0.44
C LEU A 362 -0.90 28.70 0.45
N SER A 363 -1.98 27.99 0.70
CA SER A 363 -3.11 28.53 1.46
C SER A 363 -3.97 27.42 2.06
N SER A 364 -4.79 27.82 3.03
CA SER A 364 -5.80 26.98 3.66
C SER A 364 -7.11 27.73 3.75
N LYS A 365 -8.21 27.03 3.47
CA LYS A 365 -9.56 27.55 3.62
C LYS A 365 -10.38 26.60 4.49
N THR A 366 -11.06 27.13 5.48
CA THR A 366 -11.97 26.32 6.29
C THR A 366 -13.12 25.80 5.44
N LEU A 367 -13.35 24.49 5.51
CA LEU A 367 -14.55 23.87 4.95
C LEU A 367 -15.76 24.30 5.78
N GLY A 368 -16.84 24.69 5.14
CA GLY A 368 -18.08 25.04 5.86
C GLY A 368 -18.67 23.81 6.54
N THR A 369 -19.34 24.03 7.69
CA THR A 369 -19.95 22.94 8.48
C THR A 369 -20.97 22.09 7.69
N TYR A 370 -21.52 22.64 6.62
CA TYR A 370 -22.50 21.94 5.76
C TYR A 370 -21.89 21.37 4.46
N ASP A 371 -20.57 21.55 4.27
CA ASP A 371 -19.89 21.09 3.05
C ASP A 371 -19.49 19.61 3.12
N ILE A 372 -19.63 18.98 4.29
CA ILE A 372 -19.37 17.56 4.49
C ILE A 372 -20.48 16.92 5.31
N GLU A 373 -20.95 15.77 4.88
CA GLU A 373 -22.00 15.05 5.58
C GLU A 373 -21.50 14.48 6.90
N ARG A 374 -22.42 14.35 7.87
CA ARG A 374 -22.15 13.63 9.12
C ARG A 374 -22.16 12.13 8.88
N ILE A 375 -21.35 11.40 9.63
CA ILE A 375 -21.26 9.95 9.50
C ILE A 375 -22.61 9.24 9.66
N GLU A 376 -23.50 9.74 10.53
CA GLU A 376 -24.82 9.16 10.71
C GLU A 376 -25.69 9.25 9.44
N TYR A 377 -25.57 10.36 8.69
CA TYR A 377 -26.27 10.51 7.41
C TYR A 377 -25.75 9.49 6.39
N ILE A 378 -24.43 9.31 6.32
CA ILE A 378 -23.79 8.35 5.42
C ILE A 378 -24.28 6.94 5.73
N ILE A 379 -24.21 6.53 6.99
CA ILE A 379 -24.66 5.22 7.44
C ILE A 379 -26.14 4.99 7.08
N ASN A 380 -27.00 5.97 7.39
CA ASN A 380 -28.43 5.89 7.04
C ASN A 380 -28.67 5.79 5.53
N TYR A 381 -27.86 6.47 4.73
CA TYR A 381 -27.94 6.37 3.27
C TYR A 381 -27.54 4.98 2.78
N LEU A 382 -26.40 4.45 3.28
CA LEU A 382 -25.93 3.11 2.93
C LEU A 382 -26.97 2.04 3.27
N TYR A 383 -27.58 2.11 4.44
CA TYR A 383 -28.66 1.17 4.84
C TYR A 383 -29.85 1.14 3.87
N LYS A 384 -30.16 2.26 3.26
CA LYS A 384 -31.35 2.39 2.40
C LYS A 384 -31.09 2.03 0.94
N HIS A 385 -29.86 2.19 0.48
CA HIS A 385 -29.57 2.24 -0.94
C HIS A 385 -28.45 1.32 -1.40
N VAL A 386 -27.69 0.71 -0.47
CA VAL A 386 -26.47 -0.05 -0.79
C VAL A 386 -26.52 -1.42 -0.12
N GLU A 387 -26.01 -2.43 -0.79
CA GLU A 387 -25.80 -3.75 -0.20
C GLU A 387 -24.67 -3.68 0.81
N LEU A 388 -25.00 -3.73 2.10
CA LEU A 388 -24.03 -3.52 3.18
C LEU A 388 -22.93 -4.58 3.23
N GLN A 389 -23.18 -5.80 2.74
CA GLN A 389 -22.18 -6.87 2.69
C GLN A 389 -21.00 -6.51 1.78
N SER A 390 -21.20 -5.61 0.82
CA SER A 390 -20.20 -5.11 -0.10
C SER A 390 -19.46 -3.87 0.42
N VAL A 391 -19.80 -3.39 1.61
CA VAL A 391 -19.13 -2.24 2.25
C VAL A 391 -18.06 -2.75 3.20
N ASP A 392 -16.79 -2.50 2.88
CA ASP A 392 -15.66 -2.99 3.67
C ASP A 392 -15.05 -1.92 4.59
N ASP A 393 -15.20 -0.64 4.26
CA ASP A 393 -14.64 0.44 5.06
C ASP A 393 -15.36 1.78 4.82
N ILE A 394 -15.28 2.67 5.82
CA ILE A 394 -15.76 4.06 5.73
C ILE A 394 -14.67 4.95 6.33
N VAL A 395 -14.08 5.81 5.51
CA VAL A 395 -12.98 6.68 5.93
C VAL A 395 -13.24 8.14 5.57
N LEU A 396 -12.86 9.04 6.47
CA LEU A 396 -12.70 10.44 6.15
C LEU A 396 -11.27 10.66 5.68
N GLY A 397 -11.12 10.82 4.37
CA GLY A 397 -9.85 11.04 3.71
C GLY A 397 -9.78 12.41 3.04
N TYR A 398 -8.86 12.56 2.12
CA TYR A 398 -8.73 13.75 1.29
C TYR A 398 -8.86 13.40 -0.19
N GLU A 399 -9.63 14.19 -0.94
CA GLU A 399 -9.62 14.16 -2.40
C GLU A 399 -8.54 15.13 -2.90
N LYS A 400 -7.54 14.59 -3.60
CA LYS A 400 -6.51 15.37 -4.28
C LYS A 400 -6.98 15.72 -5.68
N SER A 401 -6.99 17.00 -6.00
CA SER A 401 -7.37 17.49 -7.31
C SER A 401 -6.37 18.51 -7.84
N TYR A 402 -6.10 18.47 -9.16
CA TYR A 402 -5.17 19.39 -9.81
C TYR A 402 -5.90 20.53 -10.50
N ASN A 403 -5.41 21.76 -10.25
CA ASN A 403 -5.77 22.93 -11.02
C ASN A 403 -4.66 23.22 -12.03
N LYS A 404 -4.87 22.81 -13.30
CA LYS A 404 -3.88 22.96 -14.36
C LYS A 404 -3.56 24.42 -14.68
N SER A 405 -4.55 25.33 -14.58
CA SER A 405 -4.36 26.75 -14.92
C SER A 405 -3.52 27.48 -13.89
N LYS A 406 -3.57 27.08 -12.61
CA LYS A 406 -2.81 27.67 -11.51
C LYS A 406 -1.54 26.90 -11.16
N ASN A 407 -1.33 25.74 -11.76
CA ASN A 407 -0.26 24.81 -11.38
C ASN A 407 -0.24 24.47 -9.88
N THR A 408 -1.44 24.20 -9.34
CA THR A 408 -1.64 23.86 -7.92
C THR A 408 -2.40 22.55 -7.77
N CYS A 409 -2.34 21.96 -6.57
CA CYS A 409 -3.24 20.91 -6.17
C CYS A 409 -3.91 21.27 -4.83
N SER A 410 -5.14 20.79 -4.65
CA SER A 410 -5.89 20.96 -3.42
C SER A 410 -6.18 19.59 -2.79
N TYR A 411 -6.17 19.57 -1.45
CA TYR A 411 -6.59 18.46 -0.62
C TYR A 411 -7.93 18.83 0.03
N VAL A 412 -8.99 18.19 -0.39
CA VAL A 412 -10.35 18.45 0.06
C VAL A 412 -10.82 17.30 0.96
N PRO A 413 -11.15 17.55 2.23
CA PRO A 413 -11.72 16.52 3.11
C PRO A 413 -12.96 15.89 2.46
N THR A 414 -13.00 14.57 2.35
CA THR A 414 -14.04 13.85 1.62
C THR A 414 -14.23 12.47 2.23
N TRP A 415 -15.51 12.04 2.35
CA TRP A 415 -15.84 10.69 2.76
C TRP A 415 -15.64 9.71 1.62
N TYR A 416 -15.00 8.58 1.94
CA TYR A 416 -14.81 7.45 1.04
C TYR A 416 -15.41 6.19 1.65
N ILE A 417 -16.02 5.40 0.79
CA ILE A 417 -16.59 4.10 1.10
C ILE A 417 -15.81 3.05 0.33
N LYS A 418 -15.26 2.04 1.00
CA LYS A 418 -14.71 0.88 0.33
C LYS A 418 -15.87 -0.04 -0.04
N TYR A 419 -16.19 -0.08 -1.33
CA TYR A 419 -17.29 -0.85 -1.89
C TYR A 419 -16.76 -1.81 -2.95
N ASN A 420 -16.99 -3.12 -2.80
CA ASN A 420 -16.43 -4.16 -3.67
C ASN A 420 -14.90 -3.98 -3.86
N ASP A 421 -14.18 -3.89 -2.75
CA ASP A 421 -12.70 -3.71 -2.68
C ASP A 421 -12.16 -2.41 -3.29
N ARG A 422 -13.01 -1.46 -3.68
CA ARG A 422 -12.60 -0.17 -4.25
C ARG A 422 -13.10 0.99 -3.40
N TYR A 423 -12.23 1.96 -3.17
CA TYR A 423 -12.65 3.21 -2.53
C TYR A 423 -13.33 4.12 -3.55
N VAL A 424 -14.57 4.50 -3.26
CA VAL A 424 -15.35 5.48 -4.00
C VAL A 424 -15.75 6.63 -3.07
N SER A 425 -15.72 7.87 -3.55
CA SER A 425 -16.21 8.98 -2.73
C SER A 425 -17.71 8.80 -2.46
N PHE A 426 -18.16 9.14 -1.25
CA PHE A 426 -19.60 9.04 -0.90
C PHE A 426 -20.46 9.83 -1.89
N LYS A 427 -19.99 10.98 -2.35
CA LYS A 427 -20.64 11.78 -3.37
C LYS A 427 -20.82 11.02 -4.69
N SER A 428 -19.75 10.39 -5.18
CA SER A 428 -19.80 9.61 -6.42
C SER A 428 -20.69 8.37 -6.29
N LEU A 429 -20.63 7.68 -5.14
CA LEU A 429 -21.49 6.56 -4.83
C LEU A 429 -22.96 6.97 -4.84
N LYS A 430 -23.29 8.07 -4.18
CA LYS A 430 -24.64 8.62 -4.15
C LYS A 430 -25.14 8.99 -5.55
N GLU A 431 -24.34 9.69 -6.35
CA GLU A 431 -24.68 10.07 -7.72
C GLU A 431 -24.96 8.84 -8.61
N ALA A 432 -24.18 7.77 -8.46
CA ALA A 432 -24.36 6.53 -9.22
C ALA A 432 -25.66 5.80 -8.81
N VAL A 433 -25.90 5.68 -7.50
CA VAL A 433 -27.14 5.08 -6.96
C VAL A 433 -28.38 5.87 -7.42
N ASP A 434 -28.36 7.20 -7.32
CA ASP A 434 -29.47 8.07 -7.70
C ASP A 434 -29.78 7.98 -9.22
N LYS A 435 -28.79 7.63 -10.05
CA LYS A 435 -28.97 7.36 -11.48
C LYS A 435 -29.34 5.92 -11.81
N GLY A 436 -29.34 5.01 -10.83
CA GLY A 436 -29.59 3.59 -11.03
C GLY A 436 -28.45 2.88 -11.74
N GLU A 437 -27.22 3.44 -11.70
CA GLU A 437 -26.01 2.82 -12.23
C GLU A 437 -25.56 1.70 -11.27
N ARG A 438 -25.11 0.57 -11.81
CA ARG A 438 -24.42 -0.46 -11.01
C ARG A 438 -23.01 0.03 -10.69
N LEU A 439 -22.69 0.03 -9.41
CA LEU A 439 -21.36 0.38 -8.88
C LEU A 439 -20.36 -0.78 -9.04
#